data_0a7a51401bb4d1a3d1257cf03ab6e479
#
_entry.id   0a7a51401bb4d1a3d1257cf03ab6e479
#
_cell.length_a   1.000
_cell.length_b   1.000
_cell.length_c   1.000
_cell.angle_alpha   90.00
_cell.angle_beta   90.00
_cell.angle_gamma   90.00
#
_symmetry.space_group_name_H-M   'P 1'
#
loop_
_entity.id
_entity.type
_entity.pdbx_description
1 polymer ?
#
loop_
_entity_poly.entity_id
_entity_poly.type
_entity_poly.pdbx_seq_one_letter_code
_entity_poly.pdbx_strand_id
1 'polypeptide(L)'
;AFIDELGDLYITGLGAFSVAQKIRAIESSIVNTDDVELSHQYDFNGRLISFQDAFGEVFIPGLDKSVQESIKGIRENYQRDGAPQIRRLTDAQNRALEFTDEDGSYYLKGLGGKSLEEHFNSLKKRVNTLYKAKAIFDAWLDFGIDWNGNESVSLQLQTAVNQVSKLPYGGEIVFRPGVYRLHTYITAKPNVTIRCVPGAVFMPMLANAAFYYRSPQEIYLENFNLIDVEIDGSEQHSPSYDVGAKGTYLQYFRQCMLLRCNVHDTGATGIGNDYPDRSFVLDCQTDNCGRLAPDGSGGASGIGIGLGAMQDEPLIVARTINRNSKNFGIFFEQQRLSGPGQPYVSRQIIVSDAVCTGNGHGFGDCGASGLVVVNGQFNDNLKTGISIDAGTLANNGIAPRPGKNGLMLNCQAERNGVTGLHYDSTKIQADGGYSFSDMHINDNAQDAILIEAGANTLADVRFDNMDIKNNGRYPVNVASGTFTDLDFTNLRMLRNGGDTAFKLDGNITRGSIHGCKLRSQNDAAAITGAGTISHFDIAENQYTDTNSNPINLTGTLTNVTYGRNPGLE
;
A
#
# COMPACT_ATOMS: atom_id res chain seq x y z
N ALA A 1 -11.19 26.93 52.44
CA ALA A 1 -11.92 27.41 51.24
C ALA A 1 -12.91 28.50 51.64
N PHE A 2 -13.08 29.48 50.83
CA PHE A 2 -14.12 30.50 50.99
C PHE A 2 -14.71 30.85 49.62
N ILE A 3 -15.91 31.39 49.60
CA ILE A 3 -16.61 31.88 48.41
C ILE A 3 -16.76 33.39 48.51
N ASP A 4 -16.40 34.11 47.46
CA ASP A 4 -16.55 35.57 47.44
C ASP A 4 -18.02 36.02 47.14
N GLU A 5 -18.22 37.31 47.12
CA GLU A 5 -19.56 37.92 46.88
C GLU A 5 -20.13 37.60 45.48
N LEU A 6 -19.26 37.19 44.52
CA LEU A 6 -19.65 36.81 43.15
C LEU A 6 -19.92 35.31 43.01
N GLY A 7 -19.69 34.53 44.11
CA GLY A 7 -19.91 33.10 44.11
C GLY A 7 -18.70 32.27 43.67
N ASP A 8 -17.52 32.89 43.52
CA ASP A 8 -16.30 32.21 43.13
C ASP A 8 -15.66 31.47 44.35
N LEU A 9 -15.35 30.20 44.15
CA LEU A 9 -14.75 29.34 45.18
C LEU A 9 -13.25 29.52 45.23
N TYR A 10 -12.71 29.80 46.40
CA TYR A 10 -11.27 29.86 46.72
C TYR A 10 -10.87 28.75 47.69
N ILE A 11 -9.82 28.03 47.38
CA ILE A 11 -9.29 26.93 48.19
C ILE A 11 -7.92 27.34 48.72
N THR A 12 -7.75 27.25 50.03
CA THR A 12 -6.46 27.52 50.68
C THR A 12 -5.38 26.61 50.13
N GLY A 13 -4.31 27.18 49.57
CA GLY A 13 -3.25 26.45 48.88
C GLY A 13 -3.24 26.64 47.35
N LEU A 14 -4.29 27.16 46.77
CA LEU A 14 -4.33 27.51 45.32
C LEU A 14 -3.89 28.97 45.05
N GLY A 15 -3.43 29.70 46.06
CA GLY A 15 -3.07 31.11 45.95
C GLY A 15 -4.30 32.03 45.95
N ALA A 16 -4.12 33.29 45.52
CA ALA A 16 -5.17 34.31 45.54
C ALA A 16 -6.22 34.23 44.42
N PHE A 17 -6.24 33.13 43.67
CA PHE A 17 -7.13 32.95 42.53
C PHE A 17 -8.31 32.04 42.87
N SER A 18 -9.51 32.37 42.40
CA SER A 18 -10.65 31.46 42.49
C SER A 18 -10.39 30.20 41.61
N VAL A 19 -11.11 29.12 41.90
CA VAL A 19 -11.09 27.91 41.09
C VAL A 19 -11.37 28.22 39.64
N ALA A 20 -12.34 29.11 39.37
CA ALA A 20 -12.70 29.55 38.03
C ALA A 20 -11.57 30.36 37.35
N GLN A 21 -10.87 31.23 38.11
CA GLN A 21 -9.74 31.98 37.59
C GLN A 21 -8.53 31.08 37.33
N LYS A 22 -8.29 30.09 38.19
CA LYS A 22 -7.25 29.08 37.95
C LYS A 22 -7.55 28.24 36.74
N ILE A 23 -8.80 27.82 36.53
CA ILE A 23 -9.22 27.12 35.32
C ILE A 23 -8.96 27.99 34.09
N ARG A 24 -9.27 29.27 34.10
CA ARG A 24 -8.99 30.20 32.98
C ARG A 24 -7.49 30.47 32.77
N ALA A 25 -6.70 30.56 33.84
CA ALA A 25 -5.25 30.73 33.74
C ALA A 25 -4.57 29.47 33.14
N ILE A 26 -5.12 28.31 33.42
CA ILE A 26 -4.73 27.03 32.84
C ILE A 26 -5.06 27.01 31.34
N GLU A 27 -6.25 27.45 30.96
CA GLU A 27 -6.64 27.59 29.56
C GLU A 27 -5.70 28.48 28.74
N SER A 28 -5.00 29.44 29.40
CA SER A 28 -4.08 30.38 28.76
C SER A 28 -2.59 30.00 28.81
N SER A 29 -2.19 29.09 29.68
CA SER A 29 -0.76 28.75 29.92
C SER A 29 -0.24 27.52 29.19
N ILE A 30 -1.10 26.85 28.41
CA ILE A 30 -0.79 25.54 27.75
C ILE A 30 0.03 25.70 26.46
N VAL A 31 0.70 26.82 26.25
CA VAL A 31 1.45 27.03 25.00
C VAL A 31 2.94 26.68 25.10
N ASN A 32 3.50 26.47 26.28
CA ASN A 32 4.95 26.19 26.41
C ASN A 32 5.30 25.39 27.67
N THR A 33 5.53 24.09 27.58
CA THR A 33 6.57 23.36 28.34
C THR A 33 6.86 22.00 27.71
N ASP A 34 8.15 21.75 27.47
CA ASP A 34 8.76 20.56 26.90
C ASP A 34 8.93 19.39 27.89
N ASP A 35 7.98 19.08 28.75
CA ASP A 35 8.14 17.96 29.69
C ASP A 35 6.99 16.92 29.57
N VAL A 36 7.42 15.73 29.25
CA VAL A 36 6.79 14.40 29.29
C VAL A 36 5.31 14.37 29.67
N GLU A 37 4.46 14.44 28.69
CA GLU A 37 3.01 14.40 28.82
C GLU A 37 2.43 13.07 28.36
N LEU A 38 1.55 12.48 29.17
CA LEU A 38 1.15 11.06 29.05
C LEU A 38 -0.32 10.92 28.71
N SER A 39 -1.12 11.20 28.27
CA SER A 39 -2.51 11.21 27.70
C SER A 39 -3.22 12.53 27.97
N HIS A 40 -3.42 13.25 26.92
CA HIS A 40 -4.04 14.56 26.95
C HIS A 40 -5.51 14.45 26.60
N GLN A 41 -6.37 15.08 27.38
CA GLN A 41 -7.75 15.32 27.01
C GLN A 41 -7.94 16.76 26.58
N TYR A 42 -8.48 16.95 25.41
CA TYR A 42 -8.78 18.24 24.84
C TYR A 42 -10.31 18.44 24.75
N ASP A 43 -10.77 19.67 24.93
CA ASP A 43 -12.15 20.02 24.64
C ASP A 43 -12.40 20.11 23.12
N PHE A 44 -13.64 20.39 22.76
CA PHE A 44 -14.06 20.59 21.37
C PHE A 44 -13.25 21.66 20.63
N ASN A 45 -12.61 22.59 21.34
CA ASN A 45 -11.80 23.66 20.78
C ASN A 45 -10.29 23.36 20.81
N GLY A 46 -9.90 22.11 21.14
CA GLY A 46 -8.50 21.71 21.23
C GLY A 46 -7.77 22.17 22.50
N ARG A 47 -8.49 22.46 23.59
CA ARG A 47 -7.88 22.87 24.86
C ARG A 47 -7.72 21.68 25.80
N LEU A 48 -6.54 21.56 26.41
CA LEU A 48 -6.25 20.49 27.36
C LEU A 48 -7.15 20.60 28.61
N ILE A 49 -7.86 19.52 28.94
CA ILE A 49 -8.73 19.44 30.11
C ILE A 49 -8.04 18.69 31.26
N SER A 50 -7.32 17.64 30.96
CA SER A 50 -6.58 16.83 31.93
C SER A 50 -5.58 15.91 31.24
N PHE A 51 -4.63 15.38 31.99
CA PHE A 51 -3.76 14.30 31.54
C PHE A 51 -3.65 13.20 32.60
N GLN A 52 -3.32 12.00 32.17
CA GLN A 52 -3.14 10.84 33.05
C GLN A 52 -1.70 10.33 32.92
N ASP A 53 -1.03 10.04 34.02
CA ASP A 53 0.32 9.47 34.01
C ASP A 53 0.34 7.95 33.82
N ALA A 54 1.55 7.38 33.74
CA ALA A 54 1.77 5.96 33.53
C ALA A 54 1.20 5.07 34.67
N PHE A 55 0.91 5.65 35.82
CA PHE A 55 0.33 4.96 36.98
C PHE A 55 -1.19 5.09 37.04
N GLY A 56 -1.79 5.77 36.08
CA GLY A 56 -3.23 6.02 36.03
C GLY A 56 -3.68 7.20 36.90
N GLU A 57 -2.76 8.02 37.37
CA GLU A 57 -3.11 9.22 38.13
C GLU A 57 -3.54 10.36 37.21
N VAL A 58 -4.65 11.01 37.55
CA VAL A 58 -5.23 12.10 36.78
C VAL A 58 -4.69 13.44 37.29
N PHE A 59 -4.15 14.24 36.38
CA PHE A 59 -3.71 15.60 36.62
C PHE A 59 -4.61 16.60 35.93
N ILE A 60 -4.96 17.64 36.64
CA ILE A 60 -5.63 18.81 36.10
C ILE A 60 -4.60 19.93 36.02
N PRO A 61 -4.36 20.54 34.86
CA PRO A 61 -3.42 21.66 34.76
C PRO A 61 -3.65 22.71 35.86
N GLY A 62 -2.59 23.09 36.56
CA GLY A 62 -2.59 24.06 37.71
C GLY A 62 -2.82 23.48 39.08
N LEU A 63 -2.95 22.16 39.22
CA LEU A 63 -2.74 21.48 40.47
C LEU A 63 -1.29 20.96 40.51
N ASP A 64 -0.54 21.31 41.57
CA ASP A 64 0.86 20.86 41.76
C ASP A 64 0.95 19.34 42.02
N LYS A 65 -0.15 18.66 42.20
CA LYS A 65 -0.27 17.23 42.52
C LYS A 65 -1.39 16.58 41.76
N SER A 66 -1.34 15.27 41.60
CA SER A 66 -2.46 14.51 41.03
C SER A 66 -3.75 14.76 41.82
N VAL A 67 -4.89 14.54 41.15
CA VAL A 67 -6.20 14.63 41.83
C VAL A 67 -6.27 13.63 42.97
N GLN A 68 -5.71 12.44 42.79
CA GLN A 68 -5.61 11.40 43.82
C GLN A 68 -4.78 11.82 45.00
N GLU A 69 -3.59 12.40 44.79
CA GLU A 69 -2.74 12.92 45.85
C GLU A 69 -3.38 14.12 46.59
N SER A 70 -4.07 14.98 45.84
CA SER A 70 -4.79 16.10 46.42
C SER A 70 -5.94 15.64 47.33
N ILE A 71 -6.72 14.63 46.89
CA ILE A 71 -7.77 14.00 47.68
C ILE A 71 -7.18 13.28 48.92
N LYS A 72 -6.05 12.55 48.73
CA LYS A 72 -5.35 11.91 49.84
C LYS A 72 -4.86 12.91 50.85
N GLY A 73 -4.23 13.99 50.42
CA GLY A 73 -3.80 15.09 51.28
C GLY A 73 -4.93 15.77 52.07
N ILE A 74 -6.10 15.94 51.45
CA ILE A 74 -7.32 16.40 52.10
C ILE A 74 -7.77 15.39 53.15
N ARG A 75 -7.86 14.10 52.84
CA ARG A 75 -8.21 13.04 53.78
C ARG A 75 -7.24 12.96 54.97
N GLU A 76 -5.93 12.98 54.73
CA GLU A 76 -4.91 12.91 55.81
C GLU A 76 -4.92 14.14 56.71
N ASN A 77 -5.19 15.33 56.21
CA ASN A 77 -5.31 16.53 57.00
C ASN A 77 -6.59 16.57 57.86
N TYR A 78 -7.67 15.92 57.42
CA TYR A 78 -8.93 15.82 58.18
C TYR A 78 -8.94 14.64 59.17
N GLN A 79 -8.13 13.60 58.98
CA GLN A 79 -7.97 12.48 59.94
C GLN A 79 -7.10 12.77 61.15
N ARG A 80 -6.36 13.89 61.16
CA ARG A 80 -5.41 14.19 62.25
C ARG A 80 -6.03 14.60 63.57
N ASP A 81 -7.31 14.95 63.61
CA ASP A 81 -7.94 15.49 64.85
C ASP A 81 -8.93 14.54 65.54
N GLY A 82 -8.83 13.22 65.32
CA GLY A 82 -9.30 12.16 66.23
C GLY A 82 -10.79 12.20 66.68
N ALA A 83 -11.71 12.87 66.02
CA ALA A 83 -13.15 12.79 66.30
C ALA A 83 -13.96 12.88 64.99
N PRO A 84 -15.02 12.06 64.81
CA PRO A 84 -15.96 12.20 63.71
C PRO A 84 -16.80 13.45 63.94
N GLN A 85 -16.25 14.62 63.63
CA GLN A 85 -17.07 15.83 63.64
C GLN A 85 -17.68 16.00 62.28
N ILE A 86 -19.03 15.86 62.24
CA ILE A 86 -19.87 16.36 61.18
C ILE A 86 -19.62 17.88 61.13
N ARG A 87 -18.70 18.32 60.28
CA ARG A 87 -18.47 19.77 60.09
C ARG A 87 -19.43 20.24 58.99
N ARG A 88 -20.35 21.05 59.37
CA ARG A 88 -21.17 21.83 58.46
C ARG A 88 -20.61 23.25 58.42
N LEU A 89 -19.98 23.61 57.28
CA LEU A 89 -19.61 25.01 57.04
C LEU A 89 -20.84 25.71 56.44
N THR A 90 -21.22 26.82 57.00
CA THR A 90 -22.37 27.61 56.51
C THR A 90 -21.93 29.02 56.14
N ASP A 91 -22.62 29.63 55.18
CA ASP A 91 -22.49 31.06 54.86
C ASP A 91 -23.17 31.94 55.92
N ALA A 92 -23.09 33.25 55.70
CA ALA A 92 -23.70 34.26 56.61
C ALA A 92 -25.24 34.13 56.70
N GLN A 93 -25.87 33.41 55.78
CA GLN A 93 -27.31 33.14 55.80
C GLN A 93 -27.62 31.72 56.33
N ASN A 94 -26.65 31.06 56.98
CA ASN A 94 -26.75 29.70 57.52
C ASN A 94 -27.02 28.61 56.49
N ARG A 95 -26.65 28.82 55.20
CA ARG A 95 -26.77 27.83 54.13
C ARG A 95 -25.49 26.98 54.12
N ALA A 96 -25.62 25.65 54.03
CA ALA A 96 -24.48 24.75 53.98
C ALA A 96 -23.62 25.01 52.72
N LEU A 97 -22.34 25.26 52.94
CA LEU A 97 -21.32 25.40 51.93
C LEU A 97 -20.64 24.06 51.67
N GLU A 98 -20.40 23.33 52.77
CA GLU A 98 -19.87 21.98 52.74
C GLU A 98 -20.40 21.18 53.91
N PHE A 99 -20.50 19.87 53.80
CA PHE A 99 -20.80 18.98 54.92
C PHE A 99 -20.30 17.56 54.63
N THR A 100 -20.12 16.78 55.67
CA THR A 100 -19.87 15.36 55.64
C THR A 100 -21.07 14.65 56.21
N ASP A 101 -21.60 13.61 55.53
CA ASP A 101 -22.72 12.82 56.05
C ASP A 101 -22.25 11.75 57.04
N GLU A 102 -23.21 10.96 57.55
CA GLU A 102 -22.98 9.90 58.51
C GLU A 102 -22.06 8.80 58.00
N ASP A 103 -22.02 8.60 56.66
CA ASP A 103 -21.18 7.59 55.97
C ASP A 103 -19.79 8.15 55.64
N GLY A 104 -19.49 9.41 56.01
CA GLY A 104 -18.21 10.07 55.74
C GLY A 104 -18.08 10.66 54.34
N SER A 105 -19.17 10.70 53.58
CA SER A 105 -19.16 11.30 52.24
C SER A 105 -19.17 12.83 52.32
N TYR A 106 -18.28 13.45 51.55
CA TYR A 106 -18.04 14.88 51.57
C TYR A 106 -18.79 15.61 50.49
N TYR A 107 -19.52 16.64 50.85
CA TYR A 107 -20.38 17.43 49.95
C TYR A 107 -19.94 18.91 49.89
N LEU A 108 -19.87 19.45 48.68
CA LEU A 108 -19.57 20.86 48.43
C LEU A 108 -20.79 21.55 47.76
N LYS A 109 -21.06 22.81 48.17
CA LYS A 109 -22.04 23.64 47.47
C LYS A 109 -21.56 23.84 46.02
N GLY A 110 -22.47 23.63 45.06
CA GLY A 110 -22.17 23.75 43.66
C GLY A 110 -22.03 22.39 42.92
N LEU A 111 -21.92 21.29 43.65
CA LEU A 111 -21.93 19.95 43.06
C LEU A 111 -23.32 19.34 42.88
N GLY A 112 -24.40 20.16 42.96
CA GLY A 112 -25.76 19.73 42.66
C GLY A 112 -26.30 18.65 43.60
N GLY A 113 -25.89 18.66 44.90
CA GLY A 113 -26.33 17.69 45.92
C GLY A 113 -25.66 16.31 45.82
N LYS A 114 -24.66 16.14 45.00
CA LYS A 114 -23.85 14.91 44.93
C LYS A 114 -22.63 15.02 45.85
N SER A 115 -22.26 13.91 46.45
CA SER A 115 -20.98 13.84 47.20
C SER A 115 -19.80 14.06 46.26
N LEU A 116 -18.68 14.46 46.81
CA LEU A 116 -17.43 14.59 46.04
C LEU A 116 -17.05 13.26 45.38
N GLU A 117 -17.30 12.14 46.04
CA GLU A 117 -17.06 10.80 45.53
C GLU A 117 -18.00 10.46 44.35
N GLU A 118 -19.31 10.75 44.47
CA GLU A 118 -20.26 10.56 43.36
C GLU A 118 -19.91 11.44 42.15
N HIS A 119 -19.47 12.67 42.42
CA HIS A 119 -19.03 13.57 41.35
C HIS A 119 -17.77 13.04 40.67
N PHE A 120 -16.80 12.56 41.45
CA PHE A 120 -15.58 11.93 40.94
C PHE A 120 -15.89 10.67 40.12
N ASN A 121 -16.76 9.79 40.62
CA ASN A 121 -17.19 8.60 39.90
C ASN A 121 -17.93 8.93 38.60
N SER A 122 -18.73 10.01 38.61
CA SER A 122 -19.37 10.54 37.38
C SER A 122 -18.35 11.05 36.38
N LEU A 123 -17.34 11.80 36.84
CA LEU A 123 -16.23 12.27 35.98
C LEU A 123 -15.43 11.08 35.43
N LYS A 124 -15.09 10.12 36.26
CA LYS A 124 -14.41 8.89 35.82
C LYS A 124 -15.21 8.13 34.76
N LYS A 125 -16.54 8.04 34.94
CA LYS A 125 -17.43 7.43 33.94
C LYS A 125 -17.45 8.23 32.64
N ARG A 126 -17.52 9.57 32.71
CA ARG A 126 -17.45 10.45 31.52
C ARG A 126 -16.10 10.36 30.82
N VAL A 127 -14.99 10.35 31.57
CA VAL A 127 -13.64 10.15 31.04
C VAL A 127 -13.55 8.79 30.29
N ASN A 128 -14.03 7.72 30.93
CA ASN A 128 -14.07 6.39 30.28
C ASN A 128 -14.97 6.36 29.03
N THR A 129 -16.06 7.12 29.04
CA THR A 129 -16.94 7.24 27.86
C THR A 129 -16.25 8.02 26.73
N LEU A 130 -15.58 9.13 27.06
CA LEU A 130 -14.78 9.90 26.11
C LEU A 130 -13.61 9.08 25.56
N TYR A 131 -12.93 8.31 26.40
CA TYR A 131 -11.87 7.41 25.98
C TYR A 131 -12.38 6.37 24.97
N LYS A 132 -13.55 5.77 25.21
CA LYS A 132 -14.19 4.84 24.26
C LYS A 132 -14.64 5.50 22.95
N ALA A 133 -14.85 6.81 22.95
CA ALA A 133 -15.17 7.60 21.76
C ALA A 133 -13.91 8.17 21.08
N LYS A 134 -12.72 7.98 21.67
CA LYS A 134 -11.47 8.43 21.09
C LYS A 134 -11.21 7.66 19.81
N ALA A 135 -10.93 8.38 18.74
CA ALA A 135 -10.63 7.82 17.43
C ALA A 135 -9.13 7.74 17.13
N ILE A 136 -8.30 8.51 17.85
CA ILE A 136 -6.85 8.63 17.65
C ILE A 136 -6.13 8.31 18.95
N PHE A 137 -5.15 7.43 18.88
CA PHE A 137 -4.35 6.95 20.01
C PHE A 137 -2.87 7.18 19.73
N ASP A 138 -2.12 7.61 20.71
CA ASP A 138 -0.66 7.65 20.65
C ASP A 138 -0.09 6.30 21.09
N ALA A 139 0.80 5.74 20.30
CA ALA A 139 1.35 4.40 20.52
C ALA A 139 2.07 4.27 21.87
N TRP A 140 2.80 5.30 22.30
CA TRP A 140 3.50 5.32 23.56
C TRP A 140 2.58 5.67 24.73
N LEU A 141 1.85 6.79 24.63
CA LEU A 141 1.06 7.32 25.73
C LEU A 141 -0.12 6.44 26.11
N ASP A 142 -0.78 5.86 25.09
CA ASP A 142 -1.98 5.06 25.33
C ASP A 142 -1.67 3.57 25.52
N PHE A 143 -0.53 3.07 24.99
CA PHE A 143 -0.23 1.64 24.96
C PHE A 143 1.18 1.28 25.47
N GLY A 144 2.02 2.25 25.82
CA GLY A 144 3.37 2.01 26.31
C GLY A 144 4.31 1.38 25.27
N ILE A 145 4.05 1.60 23.97
CA ILE A 145 4.88 1.04 22.91
C ILE A 145 6.18 1.84 22.79
N ASP A 146 7.29 1.24 23.19
CA ASP A 146 8.60 1.89 23.18
C ASP A 146 9.15 2.09 21.77
N TRP A 147 9.76 3.27 21.52
CA TRP A 147 10.36 3.64 20.23
C TRP A 147 11.89 3.53 20.20
N ASN A 148 12.54 3.08 21.29
CA ASN A 148 13.99 3.08 21.40
C ASN A 148 14.67 1.99 20.56
N GLY A 149 13.92 1.01 20.06
CA GLY A 149 14.44 -0.08 19.24
C GLY A 149 15.33 -1.09 19.98
N ASN A 150 15.37 -1.04 21.31
CA ASN A 150 16.19 -1.96 22.09
C ASN A 150 15.55 -3.32 22.25
N GLU A 151 14.22 -3.36 22.35
CA GLU A 151 13.45 -4.57 22.55
C GLU A 151 12.31 -4.69 21.54
N SER A 152 11.72 -5.89 21.48
CA SER A 152 10.56 -6.13 20.64
C SER A 152 9.29 -5.50 21.21
N VAL A 153 8.59 -4.76 20.37
CA VAL A 153 7.28 -4.17 20.70
C VAL A 153 6.09 -4.99 20.18
N SER A 154 6.34 -6.19 19.65
CA SER A 154 5.30 -7.00 18.99
C SER A 154 4.09 -7.24 19.88
N LEU A 155 4.29 -7.57 21.15
CA LEU A 155 3.19 -7.89 22.08
C LEU A 155 2.36 -6.65 22.41
N GLN A 156 3.02 -5.53 22.71
CA GLN A 156 2.35 -4.26 23.02
C GLN A 156 1.57 -3.76 21.83
N LEU A 157 2.18 -3.76 20.64
CA LEU A 157 1.53 -3.36 19.40
C LEU A 157 0.35 -4.27 19.05
N GLN A 158 0.50 -5.59 19.17
CA GLN A 158 -0.61 -6.51 18.92
C GLN A 158 -1.76 -6.26 19.91
N THR A 159 -1.44 -5.97 21.16
CA THR A 159 -2.44 -5.64 22.18
C THR A 159 -3.18 -4.35 21.81
N ALA A 160 -2.47 -3.31 21.39
CA ALA A 160 -3.05 -2.05 20.94
C ALA A 160 -4.00 -2.26 19.74
N VAL A 161 -3.54 -2.97 18.71
CA VAL A 161 -4.34 -3.31 17.54
C VAL A 161 -5.60 -4.07 17.91
N ASN A 162 -5.49 -5.05 18.81
CA ASN A 162 -6.63 -5.82 19.29
C ASN A 162 -7.64 -4.99 20.12
N GLN A 163 -7.17 -4.00 20.87
CA GLN A 163 -8.02 -3.11 21.65
C GLN A 163 -8.75 -2.12 20.75
N VAL A 164 -8.03 -1.45 19.85
CA VAL A 164 -8.60 -0.46 18.93
C VAL A 164 -9.63 -1.10 18.00
N SER A 165 -9.37 -2.29 17.49
CA SER A 165 -10.32 -2.98 16.59
C SER A 165 -11.65 -3.36 17.25
N LYS A 166 -11.71 -3.43 18.59
CA LYS A 166 -12.95 -3.70 19.35
C LYS A 166 -13.78 -2.46 19.64
N LEU A 167 -13.27 -1.29 19.34
CA LEU A 167 -14.04 -0.06 19.49
C LEU A 167 -15.15 0.00 18.42
N PRO A 168 -16.28 0.63 18.69
CA PRO A 168 -17.44 0.64 17.78
C PRO A 168 -17.11 1.13 16.36
N TYR A 169 -16.14 2.03 16.23
CA TYR A 169 -15.72 2.62 14.94
C TYR A 169 -14.24 2.37 14.63
N GLY A 170 -13.58 1.48 15.40
CA GLY A 170 -12.14 1.31 15.30
C GLY A 170 -11.36 2.55 15.73
N GLY A 171 -10.20 2.79 15.13
CA GLY A 171 -9.40 3.99 15.41
C GLY A 171 -8.05 3.98 14.74
N GLU A 172 -7.33 5.07 14.95
CA GLU A 172 -5.97 5.30 14.44
C GLU A 172 -4.95 5.23 15.58
N ILE A 173 -3.87 4.48 15.38
CA ILE A 173 -2.72 4.44 16.28
C ILE A 173 -1.58 5.22 15.62
N VAL A 174 -1.12 6.27 16.28
CA VAL A 174 -0.07 7.16 15.78
C VAL A 174 1.27 6.81 16.40
N PHE A 175 2.29 6.64 15.57
CA PHE A 175 3.64 6.30 15.98
C PHE A 175 4.58 7.50 15.86
N ARG A 176 5.32 7.78 16.92
CA ARG A 176 6.37 8.82 16.97
C ARG A 176 7.62 8.35 16.22
N PRO A 177 8.56 9.29 15.89
CA PRO A 177 9.85 8.90 15.34
C PRO A 177 10.58 7.92 16.25
N GLY A 178 11.17 6.87 15.69
CA GLY A 178 11.89 5.83 16.42
C GLY A 178 11.85 4.48 15.71
N VAL A 179 12.49 3.48 16.32
CA VAL A 179 12.59 2.13 15.76
C VAL A 179 11.70 1.18 16.55
N TYR A 180 10.80 0.51 15.84
CA TYR A 180 9.84 -0.45 16.39
C TYR A 180 10.19 -1.87 15.93
N ARG A 181 10.99 -2.60 16.72
CA ARG A 181 11.42 -3.97 16.38
C ARG A 181 10.29 -4.96 16.56
N LEU A 182 10.10 -5.81 15.54
CA LEU A 182 9.03 -6.81 15.51
C LEU A 182 9.64 -8.22 15.43
N HIS A 183 9.70 -8.93 16.55
CA HIS A 183 10.13 -10.33 16.58
C HIS A 183 9.07 -11.29 16.04
N THR A 184 7.82 -10.87 16.07
CA THR A 184 6.70 -11.58 15.44
C THR A 184 5.89 -10.58 14.62
N TYR A 185 5.22 -11.06 13.57
CA TYR A 185 4.32 -10.23 12.78
C TYR A 185 3.17 -9.68 13.64
N ILE A 186 2.65 -8.55 13.21
CA ILE A 186 1.43 -7.97 13.77
C ILE A 186 0.24 -8.45 12.94
N THR A 187 -0.64 -9.21 13.57
CA THR A 187 -1.89 -9.62 12.93
C THR A 187 -2.80 -8.42 12.77
N ALA A 188 -3.00 -8.00 11.54
CA ALA A 188 -3.91 -6.91 11.21
C ALA A 188 -5.34 -7.22 11.63
N LYS A 189 -6.07 -6.20 12.07
CA LYS A 189 -7.46 -6.31 12.52
C LYS A 189 -8.33 -5.27 11.82
N PRO A 190 -9.62 -5.54 11.61
CA PRO A 190 -10.50 -4.61 10.93
C PRO A 190 -10.65 -3.28 11.69
N ASN A 191 -10.91 -2.22 10.93
CA ASN A 191 -11.14 -0.87 11.42
C ASN A 191 -9.97 -0.26 12.22
N VAL A 192 -8.74 -0.63 11.89
CA VAL A 192 -7.53 -0.07 12.51
C VAL A 192 -6.70 0.66 11.45
N THR A 193 -6.32 1.86 11.77
CA THR A 193 -5.34 2.63 10.99
C THR A 193 -4.03 2.73 11.79
N ILE A 194 -2.92 2.35 11.18
CA ILE A 194 -1.57 2.61 11.69
C ILE A 194 -1.05 3.83 10.93
N ARG A 195 -0.75 4.90 11.66
CA ARG A 195 -0.13 6.09 11.07
C ARG A 195 1.21 6.37 11.72
N CYS A 196 2.19 6.70 10.92
CA CYS A 196 3.51 7.09 11.37
C CYS A 196 3.76 8.60 11.20
N VAL A 197 4.52 9.16 12.12
CA VAL A 197 5.20 10.44 11.90
C VAL A 197 6.53 10.14 11.20
N PRO A 198 7.05 11.03 10.32
CA PRO A 198 8.34 10.79 9.65
C PRO A 198 9.45 10.40 10.62
N GLY A 199 10.16 9.33 10.28
CA GLY A 199 11.21 8.73 11.14
C GLY A 199 10.72 7.62 12.08
N ALA A 200 9.46 7.24 12.03
CA ALA A 200 8.96 6.03 12.68
C ALA A 200 9.15 4.82 11.76
N VAL A 201 9.96 3.86 12.17
CA VAL A 201 10.37 2.71 11.35
C VAL A 201 9.98 1.40 12.03
N PHE A 202 9.19 0.58 11.35
CA PHE A 202 8.95 -0.80 11.76
C PHE A 202 10.03 -1.72 11.21
N MET A 203 10.65 -2.48 12.09
CA MET A 203 11.76 -3.38 11.75
C MET A 203 11.39 -4.83 12.04
N PRO A 204 10.77 -5.53 11.08
CA PRO A 204 10.48 -6.95 11.24
C PRO A 204 11.78 -7.77 11.23
N MET A 205 11.81 -8.78 12.09
CA MET A 205 12.95 -9.67 12.29
C MET A 205 12.63 -11.08 11.83
N LEU A 206 13.66 -11.90 11.61
CA LEU A 206 13.51 -13.27 11.16
C LEU A 206 12.78 -13.35 9.79
N ALA A 207 11.99 -14.37 9.57
CA ALA A 207 11.19 -14.53 8.34
C ALA A 207 9.76 -13.98 8.50
N ASN A 208 9.59 -12.90 9.26
CA ASN A 208 8.27 -12.34 9.52
C ASN A 208 7.98 -11.11 8.64
N ALA A 209 6.73 -10.97 8.20
CA ALA A 209 6.23 -9.70 7.72
C ALA A 209 6.00 -8.73 8.90
N ALA A 210 6.00 -7.41 8.66
CA ALA A 210 5.64 -6.47 9.71
C ALA A 210 4.15 -6.58 10.04
N PHE A 211 3.30 -6.53 9.01
CA PHE A 211 1.85 -6.67 9.14
C PHE A 211 1.36 -7.89 8.37
N TYR A 212 0.60 -8.72 9.03
CA TYR A 212 0.16 -10.00 8.50
C TYR A 212 -1.35 -10.19 8.70
N TYR A 213 -2.02 -10.71 7.69
CA TYR A 213 -3.37 -11.22 7.79
C TYR A 213 -3.57 -12.39 6.83
N ARG A 214 -4.09 -13.48 7.34
CA ARG A 214 -4.50 -14.63 6.54
C ARG A 214 -5.76 -15.22 7.15
N SER A 215 -6.73 -15.55 6.32
CA SER A 215 -7.94 -16.22 6.74
C SER A 215 -8.12 -17.54 5.99
N PRO A 216 -8.00 -18.70 6.65
CA PRO A 216 -8.33 -19.99 6.04
C PRO A 216 -9.80 -20.09 5.61
N GLN A 217 -10.70 -19.31 6.25
CA GLN A 217 -12.12 -19.24 5.93
C GLN A 217 -12.44 -18.16 4.88
N GLU A 218 -11.44 -17.53 4.29
CA GLU A 218 -11.59 -16.48 3.27
C GLU A 218 -12.40 -15.25 3.76
N ILE A 219 -12.32 -14.96 5.04
CA ILE A 219 -12.94 -13.78 5.64
C ILE A 219 -12.08 -12.56 5.30
N TYR A 220 -12.70 -11.50 4.78
CA TYR A 220 -11.98 -10.29 4.43
C TYR A 220 -11.60 -9.46 5.64
N LEU A 221 -10.34 -8.99 5.64
CA LEU A 221 -9.87 -7.90 6.50
C LEU A 221 -10.45 -6.60 5.96
N GLU A 222 -11.24 -5.90 6.75
CA GLU A 222 -11.91 -4.67 6.32
C GLU A 222 -11.34 -3.44 7.01
N ASN A 223 -11.15 -2.36 6.22
CA ASN A 223 -10.74 -1.03 6.72
C ASN A 223 -9.44 -1.05 7.57
N PHE A 224 -8.47 -1.86 7.20
CA PHE A 224 -7.14 -1.79 7.78
C PHE A 224 -6.26 -0.89 6.92
N ASN A 225 -5.70 0.17 7.52
CA ASN A 225 -4.94 1.16 6.77
C ASN A 225 -3.55 1.33 7.33
N LEU A 226 -2.58 1.51 6.44
CA LEU A 226 -1.21 1.90 6.73
C LEU A 226 -0.94 3.26 6.10
N ILE A 227 -0.60 4.27 6.89
CA ILE A 227 -0.39 5.64 6.41
C ILE A 227 0.96 6.15 6.90
N ASP A 228 1.79 6.64 5.96
CA ASP A 228 3.13 7.15 6.23
C ASP A 228 4.06 6.12 6.94
N VAL A 229 3.82 4.82 6.69
CA VAL A 229 4.53 3.72 7.37
C VAL A 229 5.83 3.40 6.66
N GLU A 230 6.94 3.42 7.39
CA GLU A 230 8.22 2.89 6.93
C GLU A 230 8.45 1.48 7.50
N ILE A 231 8.82 0.55 6.62
CA ILE A 231 9.18 -0.83 6.98
C ILE A 231 10.58 -1.12 6.47
N ASP A 232 11.50 -1.34 7.38
CA ASP A 232 12.88 -1.73 7.11
C ASP A 232 13.07 -3.23 7.38
N GLY A 233 13.16 -4.02 6.31
CA GLY A 233 13.38 -5.47 6.37
C GLY A 233 14.84 -5.89 6.49
N SER A 234 15.78 -4.98 6.73
CA SER A 234 17.23 -5.28 6.75
C SER A 234 17.61 -6.35 7.78
N GLU A 235 16.87 -6.46 8.87
CA GLU A 235 17.07 -7.49 9.90
C GLU A 235 16.29 -8.79 9.66
N GLN A 236 15.52 -8.87 8.58
CA GLN A 236 14.91 -10.14 8.20
C GLN A 236 15.98 -11.12 7.74
N HIS A 237 15.98 -12.30 8.32
CA HIS A 237 16.90 -13.39 7.96
C HIS A 237 16.22 -14.75 8.13
N SER A 238 16.66 -15.70 7.33
CA SER A 238 16.19 -17.08 7.40
C SER A 238 17.31 -18.02 6.91
N PRO A 239 17.46 -19.22 7.49
CA PRO A 239 18.41 -20.21 7.00
C PRO A 239 18.15 -20.67 5.55
N SER A 240 16.91 -20.59 5.11
CA SER A 240 16.45 -20.81 3.74
C SER A 240 15.48 -19.71 3.36
N TYR A 241 15.31 -19.47 2.05
CA TYR A 241 14.36 -18.48 1.59
C TYR A 241 12.94 -18.77 2.13
N ASP A 242 12.34 -17.78 2.76
CA ASP A 242 10.98 -17.83 3.25
C ASP A 242 10.17 -16.68 2.62
N VAL A 243 9.14 -17.03 1.88
CA VAL A 243 8.22 -16.08 1.24
C VAL A 243 7.47 -15.22 2.26
N GLY A 244 7.45 -15.60 3.53
CA GLY A 244 6.85 -14.83 4.63
C GLY A 244 7.66 -13.59 5.05
N ALA A 245 8.96 -13.50 4.68
CA ALA A 245 9.81 -12.36 5.00
C ALA A 245 9.47 -11.12 4.15
N LYS A 246 8.20 -10.75 4.11
CA LYS A 246 7.64 -9.60 3.39
C LYS A 246 7.64 -8.34 4.25
N GLY A 247 7.39 -7.19 3.65
CA GLY A 247 7.03 -6.00 4.41
C GLY A 247 5.60 -6.09 4.93
N THR A 248 4.64 -6.25 4.03
CA THR A 248 3.24 -6.58 4.36
C THR A 248 2.83 -7.89 3.72
N TYR A 249 1.96 -8.65 4.39
CA TYR A 249 1.39 -9.89 3.88
C TYR A 249 -0.09 -9.98 4.28
N LEU A 250 -0.94 -9.32 3.50
CA LEU A 250 -2.39 -9.28 3.76
C LEU A 250 -3.11 -10.11 2.68
N GLN A 251 -3.81 -11.16 3.11
CA GLN A 251 -4.69 -11.93 2.22
C GLN A 251 -6.15 -11.57 2.50
N TYR A 252 -7.01 -11.54 1.45
CA TYR A 252 -8.41 -11.16 1.57
C TYR A 252 -8.59 -9.78 2.23
N PHE A 253 -8.10 -8.73 1.59
CA PHE A 253 -8.17 -7.37 2.12
C PHE A 253 -9.18 -6.51 1.34
N ARG A 254 -10.10 -5.89 2.08
CA ARG A 254 -11.23 -5.11 1.57
C ARG A 254 -11.25 -3.70 2.13
N GLN A 255 -11.42 -2.71 1.25
CA GLN A 255 -11.44 -1.29 1.65
C GLN A 255 -10.21 -0.90 2.48
N CYS A 256 -9.10 -1.53 2.23
CA CYS A 256 -7.82 -1.26 2.86
C CYS A 256 -7.00 -0.28 2.03
N MET A 257 -6.22 0.55 2.71
CA MET A 257 -5.36 1.53 2.05
C MET A 257 -3.94 1.48 2.61
N LEU A 258 -2.97 1.38 1.69
CA LEU A 258 -1.57 1.66 1.95
C LEU A 258 -1.27 3.01 1.29
N LEU A 259 -0.99 4.02 2.10
CA LEU A 259 -0.77 5.40 1.63
C LEU A 259 0.58 5.92 2.11
N ARG A 260 1.43 6.34 1.17
CA ARG A 260 2.78 6.87 1.40
C ARG A 260 3.64 5.95 2.28
N CYS A 261 3.50 4.64 2.06
CA CYS A 261 4.35 3.67 2.74
C CYS A 261 5.70 3.57 2.03
N ASN A 262 6.77 3.48 2.81
CA ASN A 262 8.12 3.18 2.34
C ASN A 262 8.55 1.81 2.84
N VAL A 263 8.75 0.85 1.94
CA VAL A 263 9.07 -0.54 2.30
C VAL A 263 10.38 -0.93 1.62
N HIS A 264 11.39 -1.25 2.41
CA HIS A 264 12.70 -1.51 1.84
C HIS A 264 13.45 -2.66 2.52
N ASP A 265 14.48 -3.16 1.84
CA ASP A 265 15.40 -4.20 2.32
C ASP A 265 14.73 -5.50 2.78
N THR A 266 13.54 -5.79 2.27
CA THR A 266 12.79 -6.99 2.69
C THR A 266 13.40 -8.28 2.15
N GLY A 267 13.28 -9.36 2.93
CA GLY A 267 13.77 -10.68 2.53
C GLY A 267 13.02 -11.27 1.33
N ALA A 268 11.72 -11.00 1.25
CA ALA A 268 10.82 -11.38 0.17
C ALA A 268 10.13 -10.11 -0.41
N THR A 269 8.93 -10.25 -0.99
CA THR A 269 8.17 -9.13 -1.55
C THR A 269 7.95 -8.00 -0.54
N GLY A 270 8.13 -6.75 -0.94
CA GLY A 270 7.91 -5.58 -0.09
C GLY A 270 6.44 -5.46 0.32
N ILE A 271 5.57 -5.09 -0.60
CA ILE A 271 4.11 -5.05 -0.40
C ILE A 271 3.54 -6.29 -1.07
N GLY A 272 3.38 -7.38 -0.32
CA GLY A 272 2.94 -8.67 -0.84
C GLY A 272 1.54 -9.02 -0.33
N ASN A 273 0.51 -8.53 -1.02
CA ASN A 273 -0.87 -8.68 -0.60
C ASN A 273 -1.68 -9.47 -1.63
N ASP A 274 -2.66 -10.27 -1.17
CA ASP A 274 -3.41 -11.16 -2.05
C ASP A 274 -4.92 -10.92 -1.90
N TYR A 275 -5.66 -11.09 -3.00
CA TYR A 275 -7.12 -11.07 -3.06
C TYR A 275 -7.74 -9.74 -2.60
N PRO A 276 -7.47 -8.64 -3.34
CA PRO A 276 -8.00 -7.33 -3.02
C PRO A 276 -9.52 -7.22 -3.30
N ASP A 277 -10.19 -6.35 -2.54
CA ASP A 277 -11.51 -5.86 -2.88
C ASP A 277 -11.60 -4.37 -2.53
N ARG A 278 -11.79 -3.51 -3.52
CA ARG A 278 -11.92 -2.04 -3.37
C ARG A 278 -10.82 -1.44 -2.49
N SER A 279 -9.59 -1.83 -2.75
CA SER A 279 -8.42 -1.46 -1.95
C SER A 279 -7.45 -0.58 -2.74
N PHE A 280 -6.51 0.05 -2.02
CA PHE A 280 -5.64 1.08 -2.57
C PHE A 280 -4.19 0.91 -2.12
N VAL A 281 -3.24 1.12 -3.06
CA VAL A 281 -1.80 1.28 -2.80
C VAL A 281 -1.37 2.59 -3.47
N LEU A 282 -1.23 3.65 -2.70
CA LEU A 282 -1.07 5.01 -3.20
C LEU A 282 0.19 5.67 -2.67
N ASP A 283 0.94 6.35 -3.56
CA ASP A 283 2.13 7.13 -3.20
C ASP A 283 3.20 6.31 -2.44
N CYS A 284 3.20 4.99 -2.61
CA CYS A 284 4.11 4.08 -1.91
C CYS A 284 5.45 3.94 -2.63
N GLN A 285 6.49 3.63 -1.86
CA GLN A 285 7.81 3.32 -2.38
C GLN A 285 8.24 1.95 -1.91
N THR A 286 8.95 1.22 -2.81
CA THR A 286 9.63 -0.02 -2.45
C THR A 286 11.06 0.01 -2.97
N ASP A 287 12.01 -0.47 -2.18
CA ASP A 287 13.43 -0.53 -2.58
C ASP A 287 14.10 -1.80 -2.05
N ASN A 288 14.96 -2.42 -2.86
CA ASN A 288 15.76 -3.60 -2.48
C ASN A 288 14.93 -4.73 -1.85
N CYS A 289 13.74 -5.01 -2.43
CA CYS A 289 12.86 -6.08 -1.96
C CYS A 289 13.27 -7.43 -2.57
N GLY A 290 13.10 -8.52 -1.79
CA GLY A 290 13.43 -9.86 -2.23
C GLY A 290 14.89 -10.22 -2.06
N ARG A 291 15.67 -9.53 -1.22
CA ARG A 291 17.12 -9.72 -1.07
C ARG A 291 17.54 -11.15 -0.69
N LEU A 292 16.67 -11.92 -0.02
CA LEU A 292 16.93 -13.32 0.35
C LEU A 292 16.40 -14.32 -0.68
N ALA A 293 15.64 -13.87 -1.67
CA ALA A 293 15.03 -14.75 -2.66
C ALA A 293 16.08 -15.32 -3.63
N PRO A 294 15.94 -16.57 -4.08
CA PRO A 294 16.73 -17.07 -5.20
C PRO A 294 16.36 -16.34 -6.50
N ASP A 295 17.24 -16.39 -7.48
CA ASP A 295 17.01 -15.77 -8.78
C ASP A 295 15.78 -16.37 -9.46
N GLY A 296 14.93 -15.51 -10.00
CA GLY A 296 13.68 -15.92 -10.67
C GLY A 296 12.52 -16.27 -9.73
N SER A 297 12.65 -16.02 -8.42
CA SER A 297 11.55 -16.22 -7.48
C SER A 297 10.44 -15.20 -7.67
N GLY A 298 9.20 -15.63 -7.88
CA GLY A 298 8.03 -14.75 -7.96
C GLY A 298 7.79 -13.92 -6.71
N GLY A 299 8.15 -14.43 -5.53
CA GLY A 299 7.99 -13.77 -4.23
C GLY A 299 9.06 -12.73 -3.88
N ALA A 300 9.65 -12.05 -4.85
CA ALA A 300 10.77 -11.12 -4.67
C ALA A 300 10.51 -9.75 -5.33
N SER A 301 9.26 -9.33 -5.38
CA SER A 301 8.83 -8.10 -6.04
C SER A 301 8.77 -6.92 -5.07
N GLY A 302 8.79 -5.69 -5.59
CA GLY A 302 8.49 -4.51 -4.80
C GLY A 302 7.03 -4.54 -4.33
N ILE A 303 6.10 -4.56 -5.28
CA ILE A 303 4.67 -4.78 -5.03
C ILE A 303 4.26 -6.09 -5.71
N GLY A 304 3.70 -7.02 -4.97
CA GLY A 304 3.18 -8.29 -5.49
C GLY A 304 1.73 -8.51 -5.04
N ILE A 305 0.82 -8.69 -5.98
CA ILE A 305 -0.61 -8.84 -5.72
C ILE A 305 -1.10 -10.17 -6.27
N GLY A 306 -1.55 -11.05 -5.37
CA GLY A 306 -2.21 -12.29 -5.75
C GLY A 306 -3.69 -12.09 -6.05
N LEU A 307 -4.19 -12.77 -7.08
CA LEU A 307 -5.56 -12.63 -7.59
C LEU A 307 -6.26 -13.99 -7.65
N GLY A 308 -7.59 -14.00 -7.66
CA GLY A 308 -8.40 -15.18 -7.97
C GLY A 308 -9.38 -15.61 -6.89
N ALA A 309 -9.56 -14.85 -5.82
CA ALA A 309 -10.54 -15.17 -4.78
C ALA A 309 -11.97 -14.79 -5.16
N MET A 310 -12.15 -13.69 -5.88
CA MET A 310 -13.45 -13.15 -6.27
C MET A 310 -13.57 -12.97 -7.78
N GLN A 311 -14.78 -12.74 -8.23
CA GLN A 311 -15.06 -12.43 -9.62
C GLN A 311 -14.51 -11.06 -10.03
N ASP A 312 -14.72 -10.05 -9.22
CA ASP A 312 -14.12 -8.74 -9.38
C ASP A 312 -13.21 -8.46 -8.18
N GLU A 313 -12.00 -8.04 -8.44
CA GLU A 313 -10.99 -7.70 -7.42
C GLU A 313 -10.50 -6.27 -7.66
N PRO A 314 -11.33 -5.24 -7.36
CA PRO A 314 -10.98 -3.86 -7.64
C PRO A 314 -9.79 -3.41 -6.77
N LEU A 315 -8.77 -2.88 -7.46
CA LEU A 315 -7.56 -2.37 -6.83
C LEU A 315 -7.04 -1.18 -7.61
N ILE A 316 -6.61 -0.14 -6.91
CA ILE A 316 -5.86 0.96 -7.50
C ILE A 316 -4.44 0.97 -6.92
N VAL A 317 -3.44 0.89 -7.81
CA VAL A 317 -2.03 1.09 -7.50
C VAL A 317 -1.59 2.36 -8.23
N ALA A 318 -1.29 3.43 -7.51
CA ALA A 318 -1.02 4.70 -8.17
C ALA A 318 0.14 5.47 -7.54
N ARG A 319 0.90 6.18 -8.38
CA ARG A 319 2.04 7.04 -8.02
C ARG A 319 3.05 6.32 -7.13
N THR A 320 3.40 5.09 -7.53
CA THR A 320 4.36 4.27 -6.79
C THR A 320 5.75 4.33 -7.42
N ILE A 321 6.77 4.20 -6.59
CA ILE A 321 8.17 4.13 -7.01
C ILE A 321 8.76 2.82 -6.51
N ASN A 322 9.13 1.92 -7.42
CA ASN A 322 9.60 0.58 -7.10
C ASN A 322 11.01 0.38 -7.67
N ARG A 323 11.99 0.18 -6.78
CA ARG A 323 13.40 0.14 -7.16
C ARG A 323 14.09 -1.13 -6.68
N ASN A 324 15.10 -1.54 -7.45
CA ASN A 324 16.10 -2.54 -7.02
C ASN A 324 15.53 -3.85 -6.47
N SER A 325 14.27 -4.16 -6.76
CA SER A 325 13.68 -5.43 -6.34
C SER A 325 14.24 -6.58 -7.15
N LYS A 326 14.45 -7.71 -6.51
CA LYS A 326 15.15 -8.83 -7.14
C LYS A 326 14.40 -9.41 -8.33
N ASN A 327 13.09 -9.34 -8.34
CA ASN A 327 12.27 -9.77 -9.46
C ASN A 327 11.51 -8.58 -10.07
N PHE A 328 10.22 -8.43 -9.85
CA PHE A 328 9.44 -7.35 -10.44
C PHE A 328 9.38 -6.08 -9.58
N GLY A 329 9.29 -4.93 -10.21
CA GLY A 329 8.88 -3.72 -9.51
C GLY A 329 7.42 -3.83 -9.06
N ILE A 330 6.51 -4.14 -9.99
CA ILE A 330 5.10 -4.46 -9.72
C ILE A 330 4.74 -5.78 -10.40
N PHE A 331 4.07 -6.68 -9.69
CA PHE A 331 3.68 -7.99 -10.20
C PHE A 331 2.26 -8.38 -9.79
N PHE A 332 1.44 -8.74 -10.77
CA PHE A 332 0.12 -9.32 -10.56
C PHE A 332 0.16 -10.81 -10.91
N GLU A 333 -0.32 -11.65 -10.01
CA GLU A 333 -0.29 -13.09 -10.18
C GLU A 333 -1.66 -13.72 -9.89
N GLN A 334 -2.19 -14.47 -10.83
CA GLN A 334 -3.36 -15.29 -10.56
C GLN A 334 -2.96 -16.51 -9.74
N GLN A 335 -3.32 -16.53 -8.47
CA GLN A 335 -2.98 -17.61 -7.54
C GLN A 335 -4.05 -18.70 -7.47
N ARG A 336 -5.28 -18.42 -7.88
CA ARG A 336 -6.34 -19.42 -8.00
C ARG A 336 -7.42 -18.97 -8.99
N LEU A 337 -8.17 -19.95 -9.52
CA LEU A 337 -9.37 -19.67 -10.29
C LEU A 337 -10.54 -19.40 -9.34
N SER A 338 -11.25 -18.31 -9.54
CA SER A 338 -12.48 -18.02 -8.80
C SER A 338 -13.61 -18.92 -9.27
N GLY A 339 -14.03 -19.82 -8.39
CA GLY A 339 -15.18 -20.69 -8.57
C GLY A 339 -15.03 -21.83 -9.57
N PRO A 340 -15.85 -22.87 -9.45
CA PRO A 340 -15.87 -23.97 -10.40
C PRO A 340 -16.36 -23.51 -11.78
N GLY A 341 -15.56 -23.76 -12.82
CA GLY A 341 -15.93 -23.52 -14.21
C GLY A 341 -15.87 -22.07 -14.69
N GLN A 342 -15.34 -21.16 -13.92
CA GLN A 342 -15.09 -19.77 -14.31
C GLN A 342 -13.59 -19.57 -14.61
N PRO A 343 -13.14 -19.73 -15.85
CA PRO A 343 -11.70 -19.61 -16.16
C PRO A 343 -11.19 -18.17 -16.16
N TYR A 344 -12.08 -17.20 -16.27
CA TYR A 344 -11.76 -15.78 -16.28
C TYR A 344 -12.73 -14.98 -15.46
N VAL A 345 -12.16 -14.04 -14.79
CA VAL A 345 -12.88 -13.15 -13.95
C VAL A 345 -12.47 -11.75 -14.32
N SER A 346 -13.44 -10.90 -14.59
CA SER A 346 -13.20 -9.49 -14.80
C SER A 346 -12.63 -8.90 -13.52
N ARG A 347 -11.47 -8.26 -13.62
CA ARG A 347 -10.85 -7.58 -12.51
C ARG A 347 -10.71 -6.11 -12.85
N GLN A 348 -11.05 -5.27 -11.90
CA GLN A 348 -10.99 -3.82 -12.07
C GLN A 348 -9.70 -3.29 -11.44
N ILE A 349 -8.57 -3.61 -12.06
CA ILE A 349 -7.26 -3.20 -11.57
C ILE A 349 -6.75 -2.04 -12.39
N ILE A 350 -6.40 -0.96 -11.72
CA ILE A 350 -5.82 0.22 -12.34
C ILE A 350 -4.44 0.46 -11.73
N VAL A 351 -3.43 0.57 -12.60
CA VAL A 351 -2.07 1.02 -12.25
C VAL A 351 -1.83 2.34 -12.95
N SER A 352 -1.52 3.40 -12.22
CA SER A 352 -1.22 4.70 -12.82
C SER A 352 0.03 5.34 -12.24
N ASP A 353 0.76 6.07 -13.11
CA ASP A 353 1.90 6.88 -12.72
C ASP A 353 2.95 6.10 -11.90
N ALA A 354 3.14 4.82 -12.23
CA ALA A 354 4.09 3.95 -11.56
C ALA A 354 5.49 4.07 -12.18
N VAL A 355 6.52 4.09 -11.34
CA VAL A 355 7.93 4.05 -11.76
C VAL A 355 8.56 2.77 -11.24
N CYS A 356 9.12 1.94 -12.14
CA CYS A 356 9.84 0.72 -11.80
C CYS A 356 11.23 0.74 -12.45
N THR A 357 12.27 0.82 -11.65
CA THR A 357 13.65 0.97 -12.15
C THR A 357 14.66 0.13 -11.34
N GLY A 358 15.67 -0.42 -12.00
CA GLY A 358 16.70 -1.24 -11.34
C GLY A 358 16.22 -2.59 -10.85
N ASN A 359 14.98 -2.99 -11.14
CA ASN A 359 14.43 -4.27 -10.73
C ASN A 359 14.90 -5.39 -11.67
N GLY A 360 14.66 -6.64 -11.32
CA GLY A 360 14.83 -7.75 -12.26
C GLY A 360 13.96 -7.54 -13.51
N HIS A 361 12.70 -7.21 -13.34
CA HIS A 361 11.74 -6.78 -14.35
C HIS A 361 10.97 -5.55 -13.84
N GLY A 362 10.52 -4.69 -14.76
CA GLY A 362 9.76 -3.49 -14.36
C GLY A 362 8.34 -3.85 -13.89
N PHE A 363 7.51 -4.30 -14.81
CA PHE A 363 6.11 -4.65 -14.57
C PHE A 363 5.84 -6.08 -15.05
N GLY A 364 5.02 -6.81 -14.30
CA GLY A 364 4.57 -8.15 -14.67
C GLY A 364 3.09 -8.36 -14.48
N ASP A 365 2.43 -8.90 -15.50
CA ASP A 365 1.06 -9.41 -15.41
C ASP A 365 1.04 -10.91 -15.72
N CYS A 366 0.60 -11.68 -14.74
CA CYS A 366 0.45 -13.11 -14.81
C CYS A 366 -0.98 -13.53 -14.45
N GLY A 367 -1.96 -13.01 -15.20
CA GLY A 367 -3.36 -13.44 -15.11
C GLY A 367 -4.37 -12.41 -14.61
N ALA A 368 -4.05 -11.13 -14.54
CA ALA A 368 -5.05 -10.09 -14.34
C ALA A 368 -5.92 -9.95 -15.60
N SER A 369 -7.21 -9.83 -15.44
CA SER A 369 -8.16 -9.58 -16.54
C SER A 369 -8.76 -8.19 -16.41
N GLY A 370 -8.82 -7.41 -17.51
CA GLY A 370 -9.27 -6.03 -17.48
C GLY A 370 -8.30 -5.07 -16.76
N LEU A 371 -7.02 -5.42 -16.74
CA LEU A 371 -5.97 -4.56 -16.19
C LEU A 371 -5.81 -3.31 -17.06
N VAL A 372 -5.75 -2.16 -16.40
CA VAL A 372 -5.45 -0.87 -17.04
C VAL A 372 -4.17 -0.29 -16.44
N VAL A 373 -3.16 -0.06 -17.28
CA VAL A 373 -1.91 0.60 -16.89
C VAL A 373 -1.76 1.90 -17.65
N VAL A 374 -1.61 3.01 -16.94
CA VAL A 374 -1.51 4.35 -17.55
C VAL A 374 -0.29 5.09 -17.00
N ASN A 375 0.45 5.76 -17.89
CA ASN A 375 1.61 6.60 -17.55
C ASN A 375 2.72 5.84 -16.78
N GLY A 376 2.85 4.54 -16.97
CA GLY A 376 3.89 3.73 -16.31
C GLY A 376 5.28 3.96 -16.90
N GLN A 377 6.31 4.02 -16.06
CA GLN A 377 7.72 4.08 -16.47
C GLN A 377 8.43 2.80 -15.97
N PHE A 378 8.76 1.93 -16.89
CA PHE A 378 9.37 0.62 -16.63
C PHE A 378 10.77 0.57 -17.24
N ASN A 379 11.64 1.44 -16.72
CA ASN A 379 12.92 1.76 -17.33
C ASN A 379 14.10 1.22 -16.51
N ASP A 380 15.23 1.01 -17.18
CA ASP A 380 16.50 0.66 -16.53
C ASP A 380 16.44 -0.63 -15.69
N ASN A 381 15.55 -1.58 -16.02
CA ASN A 381 15.46 -2.85 -15.31
C ASN A 381 16.49 -3.86 -15.88
N LEU A 382 16.91 -4.80 -15.06
CA LEU A 382 18.00 -5.74 -15.41
C LEU A 382 17.63 -6.68 -16.55
N LYS A 383 16.34 -6.96 -16.75
CA LYS A 383 15.84 -7.85 -17.80
C LYS A 383 14.80 -7.15 -18.68
N THR A 384 13.53 -7.31 -18.37
CA THR A 384 12.40 -6.85 -19.20
C THR A 384 11.72 -5.66 -18.56
N GLY A 385 11.32 -4.68 -19.35
CA GLY A 385 10.53 -3.55 -18.89
C GLY A 385 9.12 -3.98 -18.50
N ILE A 386 8.40 -4.57 -19.45
CA ILE A 386 7.01 -5.05 -19.27
C ILE A 386 6.94 -6.52 -19.67
N SER A 387 6.47 -7.38 -18.79
CA SER A 387 6.25 -8.80 -19.02
C SER A 387 4.78 -9.15 -18.86
N ILE A 388 4.14 -9.58 -19.94
CA ILE A 388 2.81 -10.20 -19.93
C ILE A 388 3.05 -11.69 -20.09
N ASP A 389 2.89 -12.44 -19.04
CA ASP A 389 3.43 -13.78 -18.95
C ASP A 389 2.41 -14.71 -18.29
N ALA A 390 2.33 -15.93 -18.78
CA ALA A 390 1.51 -16.96 -18.16
C ALA A 390 2.05 -17.46 -16.83
N GLY A 391 3.22 -16.98 -16.42
CA GLY A 391 3.86 -17.30 -15.17
C GLY A 391 4.24 -18.77 -14.98
N THR A 392 5.10 -19.00 -14.02
CA THR A 392 5.42 -20.34 -13.54
C THR A 392 4.52 -20.66 -12.35
N LEU A 393 3.52 -21.50 -12.56
CA LEU A 393 2.81 -22.25 -11.53
C LEU A 393 2.06 -21.42 -10.48
N ALA A 394 0.79 -21.39 -10.63
CA ALA A 394 -0.10 -21.17 -9.51
C ALA A 394 0.17 -22.19 -8.40
N ASN A 395 0.20 -21.69 -7.18
CA ASN A 395 -0.02 -22.54 -6.02
C ASN A 395 -1.28 -23.41 -6.24
N ASN A 396 -1.22 -24.68 -5.89
CA ASN A 396 -2.31 -25.66 -6.00
C ASN A 396 -2.58 -26.26 -7.40
N GLY A 397 -1.63 -26.28 -8.30
CA GLY A 397 -1.77 -26.95 -9.59
C GLY A 397 -2.68 -26.25 -10.59
N ILE A 398 -3.08 -25.02 -10.32
CA ILE A 398 -3.79 -24.14 -11.24
C ILE A 398 -2.75 -23.30 -11.95
N ALA A 399 -2.63 -23.51 -13.25
CA ALA A 399 -1.74 -22.70 -14.06
C ALA A 399 -2.36 -21.31 -14.25
N PRO A 400 -1.68 -20.23 -13.85
CA PRO A 400 -2.15 -18.88 -14.15
C PRO A 400 -2.17 -18.71 -15.65
N ARG A 401 -3.15 -17.98 -16.14
CA ARG A 401 -3.26 -17.62 -17.55
C ARG A 401 -2.89 -16.15 -17.71
N PRO A 402 -2.23 -15.76 -18.78
CA PRO A 402 -2.06 -14.36 -19.10
C PRO A 402 -3.38 -13.62 -19.04
N GLY A 403 -3.33 -12.38 -18.63
CA GLY A 403 -4.49 -11.53 -18.50
C GLY A 403 -5.28 -11.43 -19.80
N LYS A 404 -6.54 -11.06 -19.65
CA LYS A 404 -7.48 -10.85 -20.76
C LYS A 404 -7.95 -9.41 -20.77
N ASN A 405 -8.08 -8.83 -21.97
CA ASN A 405 -8.59 -7.47 -22.17
C ASN A 405 -7.80 -6.40 -21.37
N GLY A 406 -6.48 -6.50 -21.34
CA GLY A 406 -5.62 -5.50 -20.74
C GLY A 406 -5.45 -4.27 -21.64
N LEU A 407 -5.23 -3.12 -21.01
CA LEU A 407 -4.88 -1.87 -21.69
C LEU A 407 -3.63 -1.26 -21.06
N MET A 408 -2.62 -1.00 -21.87
CA MET A 408 -1.47 -0.19 -21.49
C MET A 408 -1.42 1.08 -22.34
N LEU A 409 -1.48 2.23 -21.67
CA LEU A 409 -1.57 3.53 -22.32
C LEU A 409 -0.50 4.47 -21.81
N ASN A 410 0.19 5.15 -22.76
CA ASN A 410 1.21 6.15 -22.47
C ASN A 410 2.30 5.65 -21.49
N CYS A 411 2.80 4.42 -21.72
CA CYS A 411 3.82 3.81 -20.90
C CYS A 411 5.20 3.88 -21.57
N GLN A 412 6.24 3.78 -20.75
CA GLN A 412 7.63 3.73 -21.20
C GLN A 412 8.28 2.41 -20.78
N ALA A 413 9.06 1.80 -21.68
CA ALA A 413 9.89 0.65 -21.41
C ALA A 413 11.27 0.85 -22.06
N GLU A 414 12.15 1.53 -21.35
CA GLU A 414 13.40 2.01 -21.91
C GLU A 414 14.62 1.51 -21.14
N ARG A 415 15.76 1.32 -21.87
CA ARG A 415 17.05 0.94 -21.31
C ARG A 415 17.02 -0.32 -20.43
N ASN A 416 16.15 -1.27 -20.77
CA ASN A 416 16.09 -2.52 -20.05
C ASN A 416 17.17 -3.47 -20.58
N GLY A 417 17.70 -4.32 -19.70
CA GLY A 417 18.84 -5.19 -20.00
C GLY A 417 18.56 -6.33 -20.99
N VAL A 418 17.30 -6.60 -21.31
CA VAL A 418 16.89 -7.57 -22.32
C VAL A 418 15.84 -6.96 -23.24
N THR A 419 14.57 -7.02 -22.91
CA THR A 419 13.44 -6.68 -23.78
C THR A 419 12.63 -5.52 -23.21
N GLY A 420 12.11 -4.66 -24.06
CA GLY A 420 11.20 -3.60 -23.65
C GLY A 420 9.85 -4.16 -23.20
N LEU A 421 9.14 -4.84 -24.10
CA LEU A 421 7.88 -5.53 -23.84
C LEU A 421 7.96 -6.98 -24.29
N HIS A 422 7.70 -7.90 -23.41
CA HIS A 422 7.64 -9.33 -23.68
C HIS A 422 6.24 -9.87 -23.40
N TYR A 423 5.57 -10.41 -24.43
CA TYR A 423 4.31 -11.12 -24.29
C TYR A 423 4.57 -12.63 -24.49
N ASP A 424 4.66 -13.36 -23.38
CA ASP A 424 4.96 -14.78 -23.34
C ASP A 424 3.70 -15.62 -23.05
N SER A 425 3.22 -16.34 -24.02
CA SER A 425 2.15 -17.35 -23.90
C SER A 425 2.66 -18.77 -24.17
N THR A 426 3.98 -19.01 -24.11
CA THR A 426 4.59 -20.29 -24.48
C THR A 426 4.21 -21.42 -23.53
N LYS A 427 4.01 -21.14 -22.28
CA LYS A 427 3.73 -22.14 -21.23
C LYS A 427 2.26 -22.48 -21.11
N ILE A 428 1.40 -21.51 -21.31
CA ILE A 428 -0.06 -21.65 -21.09
C ILE A 428 -0.80 -20.83 -22.14
N GLN A 429 -1.93 -21.35 -22.61
CA GLN A 429 -2.81 -20.66 -23.53
C GLN A 429 -3.23 -19.31 -22.95
N ALA A 430 -2.84 -18.24 -23.61
CA ALA A 430 -3.34 -16.89 -23.34
C ALA A 430 -4.66 -16.67 -24.08
N ASP A 431 -5.55 -15.90 -23.48
CA ASP A 431 -6.81 -15.56 -24.15
C ASP A 431 -6.71 -14.27 -24.97
N GLY A 432 -5.65 -13.48 -24.79
CA GLY A 432 -5.42 -12.27 -25.56
C GLY A 432 -6.29 -11.08 -25.14
N GLY A 433 -6.61 -10.21 -26.10
CA GLY A 433 -7.38 -9.00 -25.85
C GLY A 433 -6.56 -7.86 -25.23
N TYR A 434 -5.24 -7.87 -25.37
CA TYR A 434 -4.38 -6.79 -24.93
C TYR A 434 -4.25 -5.69 -25.97
N SER A 435 -4.37 -4.44 -25.51
CA SER A 435 -4.08 -3.26 -26.31
C SER A 435 -2.96 -2.45 -25.69
N PHE A 436 -1.95 -2.12 -26.50
CA PHE A 436 -0.81 -1.30 -26.13
C PHE A 436 -0.83 -0.03 -27.00
N SER A 437 -0.97 1.14 -26.39
CA SER A 437 -1.09 2.40 -27.14
C SER A 437 -0.24 3.50 -26.57
N ASP A 438 0.22 4.40 -27.45
CA ASP A 438 0.99 5.59 -27.09
C ASP A 438 2.27 5.30 -26.27
N MET A 439 2.97 4.22 -26.59
CA MET A 439 4.11 3.78 -25.79
C MET A 439 5.46 4.21 -26.39
N HIS A 440 6.45 4.37 -25.49
CA HIS A 440 7.86 4.56 -25.85
C HIS A 440 8.66 3.32 -25.44
N ILE A 441 9.24 2.63 -26.42
CA ILE A 441 10.03 1.41 -26.20
C ILE A 441 11.41 1.59 -26.82
N ASN A 442 12.33 2.13 -26.05
CA ASN A 442 13.59 2.63 -26.56
C ASN A 442 14.80 2.07 -25.83
N ASP A 443 15.93 1.99 -26.54
CA ASP A 443 17.26 1.75 -25.95
C ASP A 443 17.37 0.42 -25.15
N ASN A 444 16.49 -0.57 -25.40
CA ASN A 444 16.57 -1.87 -24.74
C ASN A 444 17.68 -2.71 -25.39
N ALA A 445 18.33 -3.59 -24.61
CA ALA A 445 19.50 -4.33 -25.06
C ALA A 445 19.21 -5.36 -26.15
N GLN A 446 17.98 -5.84 -26.27
CA GLN A 446 17.55 -6.78 -27.32
C GLN A 446 16.30 -6.27 -28.05
N ASP A 447 15.23 -7.07 -28.11
CA ASP A 447 14.01 -6.70 -28.82
C ASP A 447 13.25 -5.57 -28.10
N ALA A 448 12.65 -4.68 -28.86
CA ALA A 448 11.71 -3.75 -28.25
C ALA A 448 10.43 -4.48 -27.85
N ILE A 449 9.82 -5.22 -28.77
CA ILE A 449 8.62 -6.02 -28.56
C ILE A 449 8.94 -7.47 -28.98
N LEU A 450 8.81 -8.39 -28.03
CA LEU A 450 8.91 -9.83 -28.28
C LEU A 450 7.55 -10.48 -27.98
N ILE A 451 7.03 -11.27 -28.93
CA ILE A 451 5.76 -11.97 -28.80
C ILE A 451 5.98 -13.44 -29.08
N GLU A 452 5.63 -14.29 -28.14
CA GLU A 452 5.83 -15.74 -28.24
C GLU A 452 4.59 -16.48 -27.73
N ALA A 453 4.11 -17.45 -28.51
CA ALA A 453 3.02 -18.33 -28.08
C ALA A 453 3.40 -19.83 -28.07
N GLY A 454 4.58 -20.21 -28.60
CA GLY A 454 5.04 -21.59 -28.60
C GLY A 454 4.05 -22.51 -29.32
N ALA A 455 3.51 -23.50 -28.60
CA ALA A 455 2.48 -24.40 -29.14
C ALA A 455 1.04 -23.85 -28.98
N ASN A 456 0.88 -22.68 -28.38
CA ASN A 456 -0.42 -22.07 -28.06
C ASN A 456 -0.87 -21.09 -29.15
N THR A 457 -2.07 -20.56 -28.97
CA THR A 457 -2.65 -19.49 -29.81
C THR A 457 -2.87 -18.25 -28.98
N LEU A 458 -2.38 -17.10 -29.45
CA LEU A 458 -2.61 -15.80 -28.86
C LEU A 458 -3.52 -14.98 -29.79
N ALA A 459 -4.59 -14.40 -29.26
CA ALA A 459 -5.61 -13.70 -30.05
C ALA A 459 -5.82 -12.25 -29.62
N ASP A 460 -6.28 -11.41 -30.54
CA ASP A 460 -6.75 -10.02 -30.32
C ASP A 460 -5.72 -9.17 -29.56
N VAL A 461 -4.53 -9.04 -30.15
CA VAL A 461 -3.45 -8.21 -29.58
C VAL A 461 -3.17 -7.05 -30.51
N ARG A 462 -3.17 -5.86 -29.97
CA ARG A 462 -3.04 -4.62 -30.72
C ARG A 462 -1.93 -3.73 -30.19
N PHE A 463 -1.14 -3.19 -31.11
CA PHE A 463 -0.08 -2.23 -30.86
C PHE A 463 -0.34 -0.99 -31.70
N ASP A 464 -0.58 0.15 -31.05
CA ASP A 464 -0.92 1.39 -31.75
C ASP A 464 -0.10 2.58 -31.26
N ASN A 465 0.26 3.44 -32.22
CA ASN A 465 0.91 4.74 -31.98
C ASN A 465 2.15 4.66 -31.05
N MET A 466 3.12 3.82 -31.39
CA MET A 466 4.31 3.63 -30.58
C MET A 466 5.56 4.23 -31.21
N ASP A 467 6.46 4.71 -30.34
CA ASP A 467 7.79 5.17 -30.72
C ASP A 467 8.84 4.12 -30.27
N ILE A 468 9.51 3.49 -31.22
CA ILE A 468 10.42 2.35 -31.03
C ILE A 468 11.80 2.67 -31.60
N LYS A 469 12.78 2.95 -30.72
CA LYS A 469 14.09 3.43 -31.16
C LYS A 469 15.25 2.76 -30.45
N ASN A 470 16.37 2.65 -31.16
CA ASN A 470 17.69 2.30 -30.60
C ASN A 470 17.71 0.99 -29.83
N ASN A 471 16.78 0.07 -30.06
CA ASN A 471 16.84 -1.24 -29.39
C ASN A 471 17.93 -2.11 -30.04
N GLY A 472 18.54 -2.96 -29.26
CA GLY A 472 19.75 -3.70 -29.68
C GLY A 472 19.47 -4.80 -30.72
N ARG A 473 18.20 -5.20 -30.90
CA ARG A 473 17.81 -6.21 -31.88
C ARG A 473 16.56 -5.78 -32.67
N TYR A 474 15.50 -6.55 -32.66
CA TYR A 474 14.31 -6.27 -33.49
C TYR A 474 13.35 -5.26 -32.82
N PRO A 475 12.80 -4.30 -33.58
CA PRO A 475 11.68 -3.50 -33.09
C PRO A 475 10.47 -4.34 -32.73
N VAL A 476 10.06 -5.26 -33.61
CA VAL A 476 9.00 -6.25 -33.37
C VAL A 476 9.46 -7.62 -33.79
N ASN A 477 9.40 -8.57 -32.88
CA ASN A 477 9.74 -9.97 -33.08
C ASN A 477 8.56 -10.85 -32.68
N VAL A 478 7.84 -11.39 -33.67
CA VAL A 478 6.80 -12.41 -33.51
C VAL A 478 7.48 -13.76 -33.70
N ALA A 479 8.02 -14.34 -32.63
CA ALA A 479 9.04 -15.39 -32.72
C ALA A 479 8.46 -16.78 -32.91
N SER A 480 7.41 -17.15 -32.20
CA SER A 480 6.87 -18.52 -32.26
C SER A 480 5.41 -18.60 -31.86
N GLY A 481 4.67 -19.55 -32.38
CA GLY A 481 3.29 -19.86 -32.03
C GLY A 481 2.27 -19.48 -33.12
N THR A 482 1.00 -19.48 -32.72
CA THR A 482 -0.13 -19.09 -33.60
C THR A 482 -0.77 -17.81 -33.08
N PHE A 483 -0.99 -16.87 -33.97
CA PHE A 483 -1.56 -15.56 -33.64
C PHE A 483 -2.81 -15.31 -34.46
N THR A 484 -3.86 -14.82 -33.84
CA THR A 484 -5.12 -14.46 -34.48
C THR A 484 -5.49 -13.04 -34.12
N ASP A 485 -5.80 -12.21 -35.11
CA ASP A 485 -6.12 -10.79 -34.92
C ASP A 485 -4.95 -10.03 -34.23
N LEU A 486 -3.79 -10.04 -34.90
CA LEU A 486 -2.57 -9.37 -34.45
C LEU A 486 -2.38 -8.09 -35.28
N ASP A 487 -2.58 -6.94 -34.65
CA ASP A 487 -2.55 -5.66 -35.35
C ASP A 487 -1.42 -4.75 -34.85
N PHE A 488 -0.72 -4.13 -35.81
CA PHE A 488 0.31 -3.13 -35.61
C PHE A 488 -0.05 -1.87 -36.39
N THR A 489 -0.34 -0.78 -35.72
CA THR A 489 -0.83 0.44 -36.33
C THR A 489 0.02 1.65 -35.90
N ASN A 490 0.38 2.50 -36.86
CA ASN A 490 1.07 3.79 -36.59
C ASN A 490 2.39 3.68 -35.82
N LEU A 491 3.12 2.58 -35.93
CA LEU A 491 4.41 2.42 -35.25
C LEU A 491 5.52 3.20 -35.94
N ARG A 492 6.32 3.91 -35.16
CA ARG A 492 7.49 4.62 -35.65
C ARG A 492 8.77 3.92 -35.20
N MET A 493 9.47 3.29 -36.12
CA MET A 493 10.67 2.50 -35.83
C MET A 493 11.93 3.14 -36.39
N LEU A 494 12.89 3.48 -35.50
CA LEU A 494 14.11 4.17 -35.89
C LEU A 494 15.35 3.59 -35.22
N ARG A 495 16.42 3.35 -36.01
CA ARG A 495 17.76 3.04 -35.51
C ARG A 495 17.83 1.82 -34.55
N ASN A 496 17.02 0.80 -34.77
CA ASN A 496 17.12 -0.43 -34.00
C ASN A 496 18.27 -1.32 -34.54
N GLY A 497 18.85 -2.17 -33.72
CA GLY A 497 20.05 -2.96 -34.07
C GLY A 497 19.78 -4.17 -34.95
N GLY A 498 18.53 -4.63 -35.06
CA GLY A 498 18.15 -5.72 -35.96
C GLY A 498 18.09 -5.29 -37.42
N ASP A 499 18.33 -6.22 -38.33
CA ASP A 499 18.33 -5.96 -39.79
C ASP A 499 16.93 -5.63 -40.33
N THR A 500 15.86 -6.01 -39.62
CA THR A 500 14.47 -5.86 -40.04
C THR A 500 13.63 -5.15 -38.98
N ALA A 501 12.59 -4.42 -39.40
CA ALA A 501 11.66 -3.77 -38.50
C ALA A 501 10.64 -4.75 -37.89
N PHE A 502 10.10 -5.64 -38.71
CA PHE A 502 9.21 -6.72 -38.29
C PHE A 502 9.82 -8.09 -38.63
N LYS A 503 10.00 -8.93 -37.64
CA LYS A 503 10.34 -10.33 -37.81
C LYS A 503 9.12 -11.19 -37.47
N LEU A 504 8.53 -11.85 -38.49
CA LEU A 504 7.28 -12.60 -38.39
C LEU A 504 7.52 -14.11 -38.61
N ASP A 505 8.12 -14.79 -37.65
CA ASP A 505 8.38 -16.23 -37.72
C ASP A 505 7.23 -17.08 -37.17
N GLY A 506 6.32 -16.50 -36.39
CA GLY A 506 5.09 -17.13 -35.92
C GLY A 506 4.01 -17.24 -37.00
N ASN A 507 3.07 -18.16 -36.83
CA ASN A 507 1.93 -18.31 -37.72
C ASN A 507 0.86 -17.26 -37.40
N ILE A 508 0.46 -16.46 -38.41
CA ILE A 508 -0.51 -15.37 -38.19
C ILE A 508 -1.75 -15.64 -39.03
N THR A 509 -2.91 -15.71 -38.38
CA THR A 509 -4.22 -15.83 -38.99
C THR A 509 -5.03 -14.57 -38.70
N ARG A 510 -5.16 -13.70 -39.62
CA ARG A 510 -5.72 -12.34 -39.51
C ARG A 510 -4.85 -11.37 -38.72
N GLY A 511 -4.76 -10.17 -39.24
CA GLY A 511 -4.08 -9.05 -38.64
C GLY A 511 -3.62 -8.02 -39.67
N SER A 512 -2.85 -7.05 -39.20
CA SER A 512 -2.39 -5.97 -40.06
C SER A 512 -1.07 -5.33 -39.59
N ILE A 513 -0.35 -4.74 -40.57
CA ILE A 513 0.70 -3.74 -40.34
C ILE A 513 0.30 -2.52 -41.16
N HIS A 514 -0.17 -1.48 -40.47
CA HIS A 514 -0.80 -0.34 -41.13
C HIS A 514 -0.25 1.00 -40.63
N GLY A 515 0.05 1.93 -41.54
CA GLY A 515 0.44 3.30 -41.24
C GLY A 515 1.80 3.43 -40.53
N CYS A 516 2.63 2.39 -40.54
CA CYS A 516 3.89 2.36 -39.82
C CYS A 516 5.02 3.10 -40.57
N LYS A 517 5.95 3.69 -39.85
CA LYS A 517 7.21 4.24 -40.39
C LYS A 517 8.34 3.27 -40.10
N LEU A 518 8.73 2.53 -41.13
CA LEU A 518 9.67 1.42 -41.04
C LEU A 518 11.04 1.85 -41.54
N ARG A 519 12.05 1.54 -40.77
CA ARG A 519 13.44 1.72 -41.19
C ARG A 519 14.19 0.41 -40.97
N SER A 520 14.71 -0.18 -42.03
CA SER A 520 15.63 -1.31 -41.93
C SER A 520 17.09 -0.85 -41.87
N GLN A 521 17.99 -1.76 -41.54
CA GLN A 521 19.43 -1.53 -41.57
C GLN A 521 20.09 -2.53 -42.56
N ASN A 522 21.30 -2.21 -42.98
CA ASN A 522 22.14 -3.11 -43.78
C ASN A 522 21.48 -3.61 -45.08
N ASP A 523 20.69 -2.81 -45.73
CA ASP A 523 19.95 -3.18 -46.95
C ASP A 523 19.04 -4.40 -46.80
N ALA A 524 18.62 -4.75 -45.58
CA ALA A 524 17.67 -5.84 -45.35
C ALA A 524 16.23 -5.44 -45.68
N ALA A 525 15.34 -6.42 -45.81
CA ALA A 525 13.93 -6.16 -45.93
C ALA A 525 13.34 -5.64 -44.60
N ALA A 526 12.47 -4.64 -44.66
CA ALA A 526 11.85 -4.06 -43.46
C ALA A 526 10.90 -5.05 -42.77
N ILE A 527 10.24 -5.91 -43.52
CA ILE A 527 9.36 -6.97 -42.99
C ILE A 527 9.88 -8.32 -43.48
N THR A 528 10.26 -9.20 -42.58
CA THR A 528 10.75 -10.55 -42.88
C THR A 528 9.94 -11.58 -42.07
N GLY A 529 9.94 -12.81 -42.52
CA GLY A 529 9.33 -13.92 -41.76
C GLY A 529 9.24 -15.21 -42.51
N ALA A 530 9.30 -16.32 -41.73
CA ALA A 530 9.16 -17.69 -42.25
C ALA A 530 7.85 -18.35 -41.79
N GLY A 531 7.02 -17.66 -41.02
CA GLY A 531 5.74 -18.15 -40.52
C GLY A 531 4.67 -18.33 -41.63
N THR A 532 3.63 -19.09 -41.35
CA THR A 532 2.43 -19.15 -42.17
C THR A 532 1.56 -17.94 -41.90
N ILE A 533 1.31 -17.13 -42.92
CA ILE A 533 0.54 -15.88 -42.76
C ILE A 533 -0.69 -15.93 -43.63
N SER A 534 -1.86 -15.70 -43.05
CA SER A 534 -3.12 -15.71 -43.78
C SER A 534 -4.02 -14.55 -43.36
N HIS A 535 -4.81 -14.02 -44.32
CA HIS A 535 -5.76 -12.90 -44.14
C HIS A 535 -5.09 -11.70 -43.44
N PHE A 536 -3.97 -11.28 -43.97
CA PHE A 536 -3.12 -10.25 -43.38
C PHE A 536 -2.97 -9.07 -44.35
N ASP A 537 -3.11 -7.86 -43.81
CA ASP A 537 -3.01 -6.63 -44.60
C ASP A 537 -1.73 -5.84 -44.23
N ILE A 538 -0.96 -5.49 -45.27
CA ILE A 538 0.25 -4.65 -45.14
C ILE A 538 0.03 -3.41 -45.99
N ALA A 539 -0.40 -2.31 -45.36
CA ALA A 539 -0.83 -1.12 -46.12
C ALA A 539 -0.40 0.20 -45.49
N GLU A 540 -0.27 1.22 -46.30
CA GLU A 540 0.01 2.60 -45.94
C GLU A 540 1.33 2.82 -45.13
N ASN A 541 2.25 1.86 -45.21
CA ASN A 541 3.53 1.94 -44.51
C ASN A 541 4.55 2.74 -45.29
N GLN A 542 5.36 3.55 -44.60
CA GLN A 542 6.48 4.30 -45.18
C GLN A 542 7.78 3.54 -44.94
N TYR A 543 8.51 3.26 -45.98
CA TYR A 543 9.80 2.56 -45.95
C TYR A 543 10.94 3.56 -46.18
N THR A 544 11.92 3.59 -45.29
CA THR A 544 13.12 4.39 -45.43
C THR A 544 14.35 3.54 -45.24
N ASP A 545 15.40 3.80 -46.03
CA ASP A 545 16.68 3.08 -45.96
C ASP A 545 16.53 1.55 -46.11
N THR A 546 15.59 1.08 -46.93
CA THR A 546 15.35 -0.33 -47.22
C THR A 546 15.96 -0.69 -48.58
N ASN A 547 16.19 -1.99 -48.80
CA ASN A 547 16.59 -2.50 -50.10
C ASN A 547 15.43 -2.43 -51.10
N SER A 548 15.68 -2.86 -52.35
CA SER A 548 14.67 -2.90 -53.43
C SER A 548 13.51 -3.87 -53.16
N ASN A 549 13.61 -4.71 -52.12
CA ASN A 549 12.53 -5.61 -51.71
C ASN A 549 12.28 -5.46 -50.20
N PRO A 550 11.49 -4.46 -49.80
CA PRO A 550 11.27 -4.15 -48.37
C PRO A 550 10.43 -5.21 -47.64
N ILE A 551 9.78 -6.13 -48.34
CA ILE A 551 8.98 -7.22 -47.74
C ILE A 551 9.52 -8.55 -48.26
N ASN A 552 10.02 -9.40 -47.37
CA ASN A 552 10.54 -10.73 -47.66
C ASN A 552 9.92 -11.78 -46.72
N LEU A 553 8.74 -12.24 -47.07
CA LEU A 553 8.01 -13.29 -46.37
C LEU A 553 8.23 -14.61 -47.10
N THR A 554 8.96 -15.57 -46.52
CA THR A 554 9.36 -16.84 -47.14
C THR A 554 8.44 -18.00 -46.75
N GLY A 555 7.54 -17.81 -45.80
CA GLY A 555 6.56 -18.81 -45.35
C GLY A 555 5.38 -18.99 -46.32
N THR A 556 4.39 -19.75 -45.89
CA THR A 556 3.14 -19.94 -46.67
C THR A 556 2.26 -18.72 -46.51
N LEU A 557 1.90 -18.09 -47.64
CA LEU A 557 1.06 -16.89 -47.68
C LEU A 557 -0.31 -17.21 -48.31
N THR A 558 -1.39 -16.86 -47.62
CA THR A 558 -2.76 -17.04 -48.13
C THR A 558 -3.59 -15.78 -47.87
N ASN A 559 -4.16 -15.17 -48.89
CA ASN A 559 -4.93 -13.92 -48.77
C ASN A 559 -4.17 -12.80 -48.02
N VAL A 560 -2.90 -12.63 -48.36
CA VAL A 560 -2.11 -11.49 -47.89
C VAL A 560 -2.28 -10.35 -48.88
N THR A 561 -2.73 -9.21 -48.41
CA THR A 561 -2.92 -8.03 -49.25
C THR A 561 -1.79 -7.03 -49.00
N TYR A 562 -1.37 -6.42 -50.12
CA TYR A 562 -0.38 -5.36 -50.11
C TYR A 562 -1.04 -4.09 -50.65
N GLY A 563 -1.51 -3.23 -49.73
CA GLY A 563 -2.13 -1.98 -50.10
C GLY A 563 -1.11 -0.93 -50.55
N ARG A 564 -1.54 0.31 -50.69
CA ARG A 564 -0.64 1.43 -51.02
C ARG A 564 0.41 1.60 -49.93
N ASN A 565 1.67 1.40 -50.29
CA ASN A 565 2.81 1.56 -49.40
C ASN A 565 3.82 2.55 -50.05
N PRO A 566 3.83 3.84 -49.66
CA PRO A 566 4.77 4.82 -50.19
C PRO A 566 6.22 4.39 -49.96
N GLY A 567 7.03 4.40 -51.04
CA GLY A 567 8.41 3.92 -51.06
C GLY A 567 8.59 2.49 -51.57
N LEU A 568 7.51 1.85 -51.99
CA LEU A 568 7.51 0.56 -52.72
C LEU A 568 7.35 0.72 -54.21
N GLU A 569 7.19 1.94 -54.72
CA GLU A 569 6.98 2.24 -56.17
C GLU A 569 8.26 2.14 -56.97
#